data_d811290e7ae03d7753d14b980efbdb07
#
_entry.id   d811290e7ae03d7753d14b980efbdb07
#
_cell.length_a   1.000
_cell.length_b   1.000
_cell.length_c   1.000
_cell.angle_alpha   90.00
_cell.angle_beta   90.00
_cell.angle_gamma   90.00
#
_symmetry.space_group_name_H-M   'P 1'
#
loop_
_entity.id
_entity.type
_entity.pdbx_description
1 polymer ?
#
loop_
_entity_poly.entity_id
_entity_poly.type
_entity_poly.pdbx_seq_one_letter_code
_entity_poly.pdbx_strand_id
1 'polypeptide(L)'
;MPLVNTRELLLDAQAHGYAVGAFNVENMEMMQAAIHAAEQEGAPIILQTTPTTVKYGGTALFASMARALAQASPADVSIHLDHGNSFELCARAAGDGYTSLMIDGSALPITENIALVRKVTEMAAALSGKPCVEAELGKLGGKEDSVEVKPGEDVHTDPEEAVRFVTETGVDSLAVAIGTAHGFYKGKPKLDFERLAQLRAAVPVPLVLHGSSGVPDEDVQRAISLGICKVNFATELRAAYTKAARECLDADKAVYDPKEFGTQGREAVAELVRHRIRVCTSRG
;
A
#
# COMPACT_ATOMS: atom_id res chain seq x y z
N MET A 1 -3.20 -3.16 -20.70
CA MET A 1 -4.63 -3.23 -20.28
C MET A 1 -5.02 -1.93 -19.57
N PRO A 2 -6.29 -1.57 -19.40
CA PRO A 2 -6.64 -0.45 -18.53
C PRO A 2 -6.25 -0.76 -17.07
N LEU A 3 -6.16 0.28 -16.24
CA LEU A 3 -6.03 0.10 -14.79
C LEU A 3 -7.20 -0.74 -14.25
N VAL A 4 -6.89 -1.69 -13.36
CA VAL A 4 -7.90 -2.57 -12.75
C VAL A 4 -8.34 -2.05 -11.38
N ASN A 5 -9.51 -2.49 -10.92
CA ASN A 5 -10.00 -2.16 -9.59
C ASN A 5 -9.31 -3.05 -8.54
N THR A 6 -8.76 -2.43 -7.51
CA THR A 6 -8.08 -3.14 -6.42
C THR A 6 -8.97 -4.17 -5.72
N ARG A 7 -10.28 -3.90 -5.63
CA ARG A 7 -11.23 -4.84 -4.99
C ARG A 7 -11.19 -6.23 -5.62
N GLU A 8 -11.15 -6.30 -6.96
CA GLU A 8 -11.10 -7.57 -7.69
C GLU A 8 -9.82 -8.33 -7.38
N LEU A 9 -8.68 -7.63 -7.34
CA LEU A 9 -7.38 -8.20 -6.99
C LEU A 9 -7.37 -8.75 -5.56
N LEU A 10 -7.94 -8.02 -4.60
CA LEU A 10 -7.92 -8.44 -3.20
C LEU A 10 -8.90 -9.58 -2.92
N LEU A 11 -10.04 -9.64 -3.60
CA LEU A 11 -10.97 -10.75 -3.48
C LEU A 11 -10.39 -12.04 -4.09
N ASP A 12 -9.66 -11.92 -5.20
CA ASP A 12 -8.94 -13.06 -5.78
C ASP A 12 -7.82 -13.54 -4.84
N ALA A 13 -7.04 -12.61 -4.29
CA ALA A 13 -6.01 -12.91 -3.31
C ALA A 13 -6.57 -13.63 -2.08
N GLN A 14 -7.71 -13.15 -1.56
CA GLN A 14 -8.41 -13.76 -0.42
C GLN A 14 -8.89 -15.19 -0.74
N ALA A 15 -9.43 -15.40 -1.94
CA ALA A 15 -9.94 -16.70 -2.35
C ALA A 15 -8.83 -17.74 -2.57
N HIS A 16 -7.64 -17.31 -2.96
CA HIS A 16 -6.54 -18.18 -3.33
C HIS A 16 -5.37 -18.22 -2.34
N GLY A 17 -5.44 -17.45 -1.24
CA GLY A 17 -4.45 -17.50 -0.14
C GLY A 17 -3.10 -16.91 -0.51
N TYR A 18 -3.08 -15.79 -1.24
CA TYR A 18 -1.90 -14.99 -1.50
C TYR A 18 -2.15 -13.51 -1.17
N ALA A 19 -1.16 -12.65 -1.30
CA ALA A 19 -1.35 -11.20 -1.19
C ALA A 19 -0.87 -10.46 -2.43
N VAL A 20 -1.50 -9.34 -2.72
CA VAL A 20 -1.02 -8.39 -3.73
C VAL A 20 -0.03 -7.43 -3.10
N GLY A 21 1.17 -7.34 -3.66
CA GLY A 21 2.16 -6.35 -3.25
C GLY A 21 1.73 -4.95 -3.67
N ALA A 22 1.77 -4.03 -2.71
CA ALA A 22 1.44 -2.63 -2.89
C ALA A 22 2.69 -1.77 -2.63
N PHE A 23 3.11 -1.00 -3.63
CA PHE A 23 4.41 -0.35 -3.67
C PHE A 23 4.29 1.15 -3.81
N ASN A 24 4.81 1.90 -2.84
CA ASN A 24 4.83 3.36 -2.88
C ASN A 24 5.87 3.84 -3.90
N VAL A 25 5.41 4.63 -4.86
CA VAL A 25 6.22 5.17 -5.97
C VAL A 25 6.28 6.69 -5.89
N GLU A 26 7.49 7.25 -6.01
CA GLU A 26 7.73 8.67 -5.84
C GLU A 26 8.03 9.38 -7.16
N ASN A 27 8.37 8.62 -8.21
CA ASN A 27 8.76 9.13 -9.51
C ASN A 27 8.47 8.12 -10.63
N MET A 28 8.76 8.52 -11.86
CA MET A 28 8.55 7.70 -13.06
C MET A 28 9.37 6.40 -13.01
N GLU A 29 10.63 6.48 -12.60
CA GLU A 29 11.56 5.35 -12.56
C GLU A 29 11.09 4.25 -11.62
N MET A 30 10.60 4.62 -10.43
CA MET A 30 10.06 3.66 -9.47
C MET A 30 8.77 3.01 -9.99
N MET A 31 7.91 3.79 -10.67
CA MET A 31 6.69 3.27 -11.27
C MET A 31 6.99 2.28 -12.40
N GLN A 32 7.94 2.61 -13.29
CA GLN A 32 8.41 1.70 -14.34
C GLN A 32 9.02 0.42 -13.76
N ALA A 33 9.83 0.56 -12.70
CA ALA A 33 10.45 -0.57 -12.01
C ALA A 33 9.41 -1.54 -11.46
N ALA A 34 8.39 -1.01 -10.78
CA ALA A 34 7.35 -1.80 -10.16
C ALA A 34 6.51 -2.57 -11.19
N ILE A 35 6.10 -1.92 -12.27
CA ILE A 35 5.33 -2.58 -13.34
C ILE A 35 6.18 -3.63 -14.06
N HIS A 36 7.45 -3.31 -14.39
CA HIS A 36 8.33 -4.28 -15.03
C HIS A 36 8.58 -5.52 -14.17
N ALA A 37 8.73 -5.34 -12.86
CA ALA A 37 8.83 -6.46 -11.93
C ALA A 37 7.56 -7.33 -11.94
N ALA A 38 6.38 -6.72 -11.95
CA ALA A 38 5.10 -7.43 -12.03
C ALA A 38 4.96 -8.24 -13.34
N GLU A 39 5.40 -7.67 -14.48
CA GLU A 39 5.45 -8.37 -15.77
C GLU A 39 6.33 -9.62 -15.70
N GLN A 40 7.53 -9.49 -15.14
CA GLN A 40 8.47 -10.60 -15.03
C GLN A 40 7.97 -11.73 -14.13
N GLU A 41 7.24 -11.39 -13.07
CA GLU A 41 6.70 -12.37 -12.11
C GLU A 41 5.29 -12.86 -12.52
N GLY A 42 4.67 -12.28 -13.55
CA GLY A 42 3.31 -12.63 -13.97
C GLY A 42 2.27 -12.38 -12.88
N ALA A 43 2.45 -11.34 -12.07
CA ALA A 43 1.65 -11.06 -10.89
C ALA A 43 0.93 -9.71 -10.99
N PRO A 44 -0.23 -9.55 -10.33
CA PRO A 44 -0.87 -8.24 -10.19
C PRO A 44 -0.06 -7.32 -9.27
N ILE A 45 -0.24 -6.00 -9.44
CA ILE A 45 0.47 -5.01 -8.64
C ILE A 45 -0.42 -3.81 -8.29
N ILE A 46 -0.19 -3.23 -7.11
CA ILE A 46 -0.80 -1.98 -6.68
C ILE A 46 0.31 -0.91 -6.58
N LEU A 47 0.21 0.12 -7.41
CA LEU A 47 1.04 1.32 -7.29
C LEU A 47 0.41 2.26 -6.27
N GLN A 48 1.18 2.78 -5.32
CA GLN A 48 0.67 3.65 -4.27
C GLN A 48 1.33 5.02 -4.28
N THR A 49 0.56 6.06 -3.93
CA THR A 49 1.06 7.40 -3.67
C THR A 49 0.47 7.95 -2.37
N THR A 50 1.33 8.52 -1.51
CA THR A 50 0.91 9.14 -0.26
C THR A 50 0.51 10.62 -0.46
N PRO A 51 -0.11 11.30 0.54
CA PRO A 51 -0.36 12.74 0.50
C PRO A 51 0.88 13.58 0.20
N THR A 52 2.05 13.19 0.72
CA THR A 52 3.32 13.89 0.45
C THR A 52 3.78 13.70 -0.99
N THR A 53 3.62 12.51 -1.55
CA THR A 53 3.93 12.20 -2.95
C THR A 53 3.03 13.00 -3.90
N VAL A 54 1.72 13.02 -3.65
CA VAL A 54 0.80 13.78 -4.52
C VAL A 54 0.90 15.30 -4.32
N LYS A 55 1.37 15.75 -3.16
CA LYS A 55 1.74 17.17 -2.97
C LYS A 55 2.94 17.56 -3.84
N TYR A 56 3.87 16.62 -4.05
CA TYR A 56 5.05 16.82 -4.89
C TYR A 56 4.72 16.82 -6.38
N GLY A 57 3.98 15.83 -6.88
CA GLY A 57 3.75 15.63 -8.31
C GLY A 57 2.30 15.83 -8.80
N GLY A 58 1.33 15.85 -7.89
CA GLY A 58 -0.10 15.91 -8.23
C GLY A 58 -0.73 14.56 -8.57
N THR A 59 -1.98 14.37 -8.16
CA THR A 59 -2.76 13.14 -8.42
C THR A 59 -2.93 12.88 -9.92
N ALA A 60 -3.23 13.91 -10.72
CA ALA A 60 -3.43 13.79 -12.16
C ALA A 60 -2.20 13.27 -12.91
N LEU A 61 -0.99 13.72 -12.51
CA LEU A 61 0.25 13.26 -13.15
C LEU A 61 0.50 11.78 -12.85
N PHE A 62 0.43 11.37 -11.57
CA PHE A 62 0.64 9.97 -11.18
C PHE A 62 -0.40 9.04 -11.82
N ALA A 63 -1.69 9.43 -11.86
CA ALA A 63 -2.73 8.66 -12.54
C ALA A 63 -2.46 8.51 -14.05
N SER A 64 -1.98 9.58 -14.70
CA SER A 64 -1.67 9.57 -16.12
C SER A 64 -0.47 8.66 -16.45
N MET A 65 0.60 8.72 -15.65
CA MET A 65 1.76 7.83 -15.78
C MET A 65 1.37 6.38 -15.56
N ALA A 66 0.64 6.07 -14.48
CA ALA A 66 0.19 4.71 -14.18
C ALA A 66 -0.68 4.15 -15.31
N ARG A 67 -1.61 4.95 -15.84
CA ARG A 67 -2.48 4.55 -16.96
C ARG A 67 -1.68 4.27 -18.23
N ALA A 68 -0.73 5.15 -18.59
CA ALA A 68 0.10 4.97 -19.77
C ALA A 68 0.95 3.69 -19.69
N LEU A 69 1.55 3.44 -18.55
CA LEU A 69 2.39 2.25 -18.32
C LEU A 69 1.53 0.97 -18.26
N ALA A 70 0.38 0.99 -17.57
CA ALA A 70 -0.53 -0.15 -17.51
C ALA A 70 -1.10 -0.54 -18.88
N GLN A 71 -1.36 0.44 -19.76
CA GLN A 71 -1.81 0.16 -21.13
C GLN A 71 -0.77 -0.61 -21.96
N ALA A 72 0.50 -0.40 -21.69
CA ALA A 72 1.62 -1.08 -22.38
C ALA A 72 2.01 -2.41 -21.71
N SER A 73 1.44 -2.73 -20.55
CA SER A 73 1.79 -3.90 -19.73
C SER A 73 0.73 -5.01 -19.86
N PRO A 74 1.14 -6.30 -19.83
CA PRO A 74 0.23 -7.43 -19.66
C PRO A 74 -0.22 -7.63 -18.19
N ALA A 75 0.48 -7.01 -17.21
CA ALA A 75 0.15 -7.15 -15.80
C ALA A 75 -1.12 -6.38 -15.41
N ASP A 76 -1.86 -6.89 -14.44
CA ASP A 76 -2.96 -6.18 -13.82
C ASP A 76 -2.42 -5.12 -12.85
N VAL A 77 -2.62 -3.85 -13.19
CA VAL A 77 -2.09 -2.70 -12.45
C VAL A 77 -3.24 -1.89 -11.86
N SER A 78 -3.18 -1.62 -10.57
CA SER A 78 -4.06 -0.68 -9.88
C SER A 78 -3.26 0.53 -9.40
N ILE A 79 -3.91 1.70 -9.30
CA ILE A 79 -3.34 2.88 -8.64
C ILE A 79 -4.15 3.26 -7.41
N HIS A 80 -3.48 3.43 -6.28
CA HIS A 80 -4.05 3.61 -4.96
C HIS A 80 -3.54 4.89 -4.29
N LEU A 81 -4.44 5.66 -3.70
CA LEU A 81 -4.09 6.72 -2.76
C LEU A 81 -3.90 6.09 -1.38
N ASP A 82 -2.67 6.09 -0.89
CA ASP A 82 -2.25 5.54 0.39
C ASP A 82 -2.31 6.63 1.47
N HIS A 83 -2.89 6.34 2.64
CA HIS A 83 -3.07 7.27 3.75
C HIS A 83 -3.68 8.63 3.37
N GLY A 84 -4.73 8.63 2.55
CA GLY A 84 -5.48 9.86 2.25
C GLY A 84 -5.98 10.52 3.54
N ASN A 85 -5.62 11.80 3.74
CA ASN A 85 -5.84 12.53 4.99
C ASN A 85 -7.05 13.48 4.97
N SER A 86 -7.82 13.47 3.90
CA SER A 86 -9.04 14.27 3.77
C SER A 86 -9.98 13.72 2.70
N PHE A 87 -11.26 13.99 2.86
CA PHE A 87 -12.28 13.68 1.85
C PHE A 87 -11.95 14.34 0.50
N GLU A 88 -11.50 15.59 0.52
CA GLU A 88 -11.19 16.37 -0.68
C GLU A 88 -10.03 15.76 -1.47
N LEU A 89 -9.03 15.19 -0.79
CA LEU A 89 -7.93 14.52 -1.46
C LEU A 89 -8.39 13.20 -2.10
N CYS A 90 -9.20 12.40 -1.39
CA CYS A 90 -9.81 11.20 -1.93
C CYS A 90 -10.69 11.50 -3.15
N ALA A 91 -11.54 12.53 -3.07
CA ALA A 91 -12.40 12.94 -4.18
C ALA A 91 -11.60 13.41 -5.40
N ARG A 92 -10.49 14.14 -5.18
CA ARG A 92 -9.59 14.56 -6.26
C ARG A 92 -8.91 13.35 -6.90
N ALA A 93 -8.33 12.45 -6.11
CA ALA A 93 -7.67 11.25 -6.63
C ALA A 93 -8.64 10.38 -7.44
N ALA A 94 -9.87 10.19 -6.96
CA ALA A 94 -10.93 9.49 -7.70
C ALA A 94 -11.25 10.19 -9.03
N GLY A 95 -11.40 11.51 -9.02
CA GLY A 95 -11.65 12.33 -10.22
C GLY A 95 -10.52 12.26 -11.25
N ASP A 96 -9.27 12.14 -10.80
CA ASP A 96 -8.09 12.01 -11.66
C ASP A 96 -7.89 10.56 -12.18
N GLY A 97 -8.66 9.59 -11.67
CA GLY A 97 -8.69 8.22 -12.18
C GLY A 97 -7.92 7.19 -11.36
N TYR A 98 -7.74 7.43 -10.07
CA TYR A 98 -7.32 6.39 -9.14
C TYR A 98 -8.39 5.31 -9.05
N THR A 99 -7.96 4.06 -9.05
CA THR A 99 -8.87 2.89 -8.99
C THR A 99 -9.06 2.38 -7.56
N SER A 100 -8.33 2.97 -6.62
CA SER A 100 -8.40 2.65 -5.20
C SER A 100 -8.01 3.85 -4.34
N LEU A 101 -8.64 3.98 -3.19
CA LEU A 101 -8.47 5.09 -2.25
C LEU A 101 -8.38 4.54 -0.84
N MET A 102 -7.43 5.00 -0.05
CA MET A 102 -7.49 4.85 1.40
C MET A 102 -7.80 6.20 2.02
N ILE A 103 -8.74 6.21 2.95
CA ILE A 103 -8.96 7.31 3.87
C ILE A 103 -8.54 6.90 5.27
N ASP A 104 -7.59 7.63 5.83
CA ASP A 104 -7.02 7.33 7.13
C ASP A 104 -7.59 8.24 8.21
N GLY A 105 -8.47 7.66 9.02
CA GLY A 105 -9.03 8.27 10.24
C GLY A 105 -8.56 7.58 11.51
N SER A 106 -7.51 6.74 11.48
CA SER A 106 -7.05 5.92 12.60
C SER A 106 -6.62 6.72 13.85
N ALA A 107 -6.22 7.97 13.65
CA ALA A 107 -5.92 8.90 14.74
C ALA A 107 -7.17 9.49 15.44
N LEU A 108 -8.34 9.39 14.82
CA LEU A 108 -9.61 9.93 15.32
C LEU A 108 -10.29 8.92 16.27
N PRO A 109 -11.20 9.38 17.14
CA PRO A 109 -12.14 8.48 17.81
C PRO A 109 -12.91 7.63 16.80
N ILE A 110 -13.20 6.36 17.14
CA ILE A 110 -13.82 5.40 16.22
C ILE A 110 -15.09 5.92 15.54
N THR A 111 -15.92 6.68 16.24
CA THR A 111 -17.16 7.26 15.69
C THR A 111 -16.90 8.32 14.63
N GLU A 112 -15.83 9.09 14.79
CA GLU A 112 -15.41 10.11 13.83
C GLU A 112 -14.72 9.46 12.64
N ASN A 113 -13.89 8.43 12.86
CA ASN A 113 -13.29 7.62 11.80
C ASN A 113 -14.39 6.98 10.93
N ILE A 114 -15.38 6.31 11.53
CA ILE A 114 -16.54 5.75 10.82
C ILE A 114 -17.25 6.82 9.99
N ALA A 115 -17.52 7.98 10.56
CA ALA A 115 -18.22 9.07 9.86
C ALA A 115 -17.40 9.60 8.65
N LEU A 116 -16.07 9.71 8.80
CA LEU A 116 -15.18 10.13 7.73
C LEU A 116 -15.13 9.10 6.61
N VAL A 117 -14.92 7.83 6.97
CA VAL A 117 -14.82 6.72 6.02
C VAL A 117 -16.12 6.54 5.23
N ARG A 118 -17.28 6.61 5.89
CA ARG A 118 -18.59 6.55 5.20
C ARG A 118 -18.75 7.60 4.11
N LYS A 119 -18.32 8.83 4.34
CA LYS A 119 -18.38 9.87 3.31
C LYS A 119 -17.60 9.47 2.06
N VAL A 120 -16.42 8.83 2.25
CA VAL A 120 -15.59 8.40 1.12
C VAL A 120 -16.18 7.18 0.43
N THR A 121 -16.70 6.18 1.16
CA THR A 121 -17.35 5.00 0.56
C THR A 121 -18.62 5.39 -0.19
N GLU A 122 -19.44 6.30 0.34
CA GLU A 122 -20.64 6.81 -0.35
C GLU A 122 -20.28 7.58 -1.63
N MET A 123 -19.23 8.42 -1.59
CA MET A 123 -18.71 9.12 -2.75
C MET A 123 -18.19 8.12 -3.80
N ALA A 124 -17.35 7.17 -3.41
CA ALA A 124 -16.79 6.16 -4.30
C ALA A 124 -17.88 5.30 -4.98
N ALA A 125 -18.90 4.90 -4.24
CA ALA A 125 -20.05 4.14 -4.76
C ALA A 125 -20.87 4.92 -5.80
N ALA A 126 -20.90 6.25 -5.71
CA ALA A 126 -21.62 7.12 -6.65
C ALA A 126 -20.85 7.36 -7.97
N LEU A 127 -19.55 7.07 -8.02
CA LEU A 127 -18.73 7.24 -9.21
C LEU A 127 -18.86 6.05 -10.16
N SER A 128 -18.80 6.29 -11.47
CA SER A 128 -18.91 5.23 -12.49
C SER A 128 -17.81 4.16 -12.38
N GLY A 129 -16.61 4.54 -11.99
CA GLY A 129 -15.48 3.63 -11.80
C GLY A 129 -15.49 2.87 -10.48
N LYS A 130 -16.33 3.28 -9.52
CA LYS A 130 -16.45 2.71 -8.17
C LYS A 130 -15.10 2.34 -7.57
N PRO A 131 -14.18 3.30 -7.37
CA PRO A 131 -12.87 2.98 -6.82
C PRO A 131 -13.01 2.24 -5.49
N CYS A 132 -12.16 1.23 -5.29
CA CYS A 132 -12.08 0.47 -4.05
C CYS A 132 -11.73 1.40 -2.88
N VAL A 133 -12.36 1.24 -1.73
CA VAL A 133 -12.07 2.03 -0.54
C VAL A 133 -11.46 1.15 0.54
N GLU A 134 -10.28 1.55 0.99
CA GLU A 134 -9.56 1.01 2.14
C GLU A 134 -9.65 1.99 3.31
N ALA A 135 -9.70 1.47 4.52
CA ALA A 135 -9.56 2.27 5.73
C ALA A 135 -8.68 1.55 6.76
N GLU A 136 -8.28 2.25 7.80
CA GLU A 136 -7.43 1.73 8.87
C GLU A 136 -8.13 1.79 10.23
N LEU A 137 -7.97 0.73 11.00
CA LEU A 137 -8.39 0.66 12.40
C LEU A 137 -7.25 0.13 13.27
N GLY A 138 -7.05 0.75 14.42
CA GLY A 138 -5.85 0.62 15.23
C GLY A 138 -4.83 1.70 14.88
N LYS A 139 -3.71 1.75 15.60
CA LYS A 139 -2.68 2.76 15.37
C LYS A 139 -1.37 2.08 15.02
N LEU A 140 -0.81 2.41 13.87
CA LEU A 140 0.53 1.97 13.52
C LEU A 140 1.57 2.90 14.15
N GLY A 141 2.59 2.31 14.79
CA GLY A 141 3.74 3.07 15.29
C GLY A 141 4.65 3.51 14.13
N GLY A 142 5.50 4.53 14.38
CA GLY A 142 6.51 4.99 13.43
C GLY A 142 6.18 6.31 12.75
N LYS A 143 7.05 6.73 11.81
CA LYS A 143 6.96 7.99 11.08
C LYS A 143 6.64 7.73 9.61
N GLU A 144 5.38 7.55 9.31
CA GLU A 144 4.82 7.91 8.02
C GLU A 144 3.57 8.74 8.37
N ASP A 145 3.56 10.01 7.99
CA ASP A 145 2.46 10.96 8.16
C ASP A 145 1.88 11.13 9.59
N SER A 146 2.72 11.57 10.55
CA SER A 146 2.32 12.28 11.79
C SER A 146 1.60 11.55 12.93
N VAL A 147 1.50 10.23 12.98
CA VAL A 147 0.94 9.52 14.14
C VAL A 147 2.05 9.13 15.12
N GLU A 148 2.12 9.79 16.29
CA GLU A 148 2.99 9.39 17.40
C GLU A 148 2.21 8.48 18.35
N VAL A 149 2.67 7.22 18.49
CA VAL A 149 2.14 6.27 19.47
C VAL A 149 2.83 6.50 20.82
N LYS A 150 2.04 6.70 21.88
CA LYS A 150 2.58 6.88 23.24
C LYS A 150 2.98 5.53 23.85
N PRO A 151 4.05 5.49 24.66
CA PRO A 151 4.42 4.26 25.37
C PRO A 151 3.27 3.75 26.24
N GLY A 152 2.89 2.47 26.07
CA GLY A 152 1.83 1.80 26.85
C GLY A 152 0.40 1.94 26.30
N GLU A 153 0.20 2.59 25.16
CA GLU A 153 -1.08 2.60 24.45
C GLU A 153 -1.26 1.27 23.69
N ASP A 154 -2.40 0.57 23.89
CA ASP A 154 -2.75 -0.58 23.04
C ASP A 154 -3.15 -0.03 21.67
N VAL A 155 -2.34 -0.36 20.70
CA VAL A 155 -2.47 0.13 19.31
C VAL A 155 -3.07 -0.92 18.38
N HIS A 156 -3.22 -2.17 18.87
CA HIS A 156 -3.71 -3.27 18.06
C HIS A 156 -5.20 -3.10 17.73
N THR A 157 -5.58 -3.56 16.55
CA THR A 157 -6.97 -3.58 16.12
C THR A 157 -7.77 -4.56 16.96
N ASP A 158 -8.86 -4.10 17.57
CA ASP A 158 -9.81 -4.95 18.29
C ASP A 158 -10.78 -5.63 17.29
N PRO A 159 -10.98 -6.97 17.37
CA PRO A 159 -11.84 -7.69 16.43
C PRO A 159 -13.32 -7.27 16.47
N GLU A 160 -13.88 -6.94 17.65
CA GLU A 160 -15.27 -6.51 17.76
C GLU A 160 -15.48 -5.12 17.19
N GLU A 161 -14.54 -4.21 17.46
CA GLU A 161 -14.51 -2.89 16.83
C GLU A 161 -14.33 -2.98 15.33
N ALA A 162 -13.51 -3.91 14.81
CA ALA A 162 -13.30 -4.12 13.39
C ALA A 162 -14.59 -4.58 12.68
N VAL A 163 -15.35 -5.50 13.26
CA VAL A 163 -16.66 -5.92 12.73
C VAL A 163 -17.63 -4.74 12.66
N ARG A 164 -17.74 -3.97 13.75
CA ARG A 164 -18.56 -2.78 13.79
C ARG A 164 -18.14 -1.77 12.72
N PHE A 165 -16.84 -1.48 12.63
CA PHE A 165 -16.27 -0.52 11.70
C PHE A 165 -16.58 -0.88 10.25
N VAL A 166 -16.31 -2.13 9.83
CA VAL A 166 -16.57 -2.60 8.47
C VAL A 166 -18.08 -2.56 8.15
N THR A 167 -18.92 -2.96 9.11
CA THR A 167 -20.37 -2.97 8.92
C THR A 167 -20.95 -1.56 8.76
N GLU A 168 -20.48 -0.60 9.57
CA GLU A 168 -20.98 0.77 9.55
C GLU A 168 -20.38 1.62 8.40
N THR A 169 -19.19 1.28 7.91
CA THR A 169 -18.50 2.06 6.87
C THR A 169 -18.71 1.54 5.45
N GLY A 170 -18.89 0.21 5.31
CA GLY A 170 -18.98 -0.43 3.99
C GLY A 170 -17.67 -0.40 3.19
N VAL A 171 -16.51 -0.37 3.86
CA VAL A 171 -15.19 -0.44 3.18
C VAL A 171 -14.99 -1.74 2.44
N ASP A 172 -14.15 -1.71 1.40
CA ASP A 172 -13.81 -2.87 0.59
C ASP A 172 -12.62 -3.66 1.15
N SER A 173 -11.76 -3.02 1.95
CA SER A 173 -10.62 -3.66 2.64
C SER A 173 -10.29 -2.90 3.92
N LEU A 174 -9.67 -3.59 4.88
CA LEU A 174 -9.33 -3.05 6.20
C LEU A 174 -7.84 -3.25 6.51
N ALA A 175 -7.12 -2.15 6.68
CA ALA A 175 -5.78 -2.15 7.25
C ALA A 175 -5.86 -2.35 8.77
N VAL A 176 -5.09 -3.32 9.27
CA VAL A 176 -5.13 -3.75 10.68
C VAL A 176 -3.78 -3.60 11.35
N ALA A 177 -3.78 -3.07 12.57
CA ALA A 177 -2.61 -2.94 13.42
C ALA A 177 -2.40 -4.24 14.21
N ILE A 178 -1.31 -4.96 13.90
CA ILE A 178 -0.91 -6.20 14.57
C ILE A 178 0.56 -6.18 15.03
N GLY A 179 1.12 -4.98 15.25
CA GLY A 179 2.49 -4.80 15.75
C GLY A 179 3.53 -4.40 14.70
N THR A 180 3.11 -4.08 13.48
CA THR A 180 3.96 -3.43 12.48
C THR A 180 4.07 -1.93 12.74
N ALA A 181 5.06 -1.27 12.13
CA ALA A 181 5.30 0.16 12.22
C ALA A 181 5.84 0.71 10.90
N HIS A 182 5.57 1.98 10.61
CA HIS A 182 6.13 2.66 9.45
C HIS A 182 7.59 3.09 9.65
N GLY A 183 8.39 3.04 8.56
CA GLY A 183 9.78 3.46 8.57
C GLY A 183 10.76 2.31 8.82
N PHE A 184 11.98 2.64 9.25
CA PHE A 184 13.01 1.64 9.57
C PHE A 184 12.82 1.11 10.99
N TYR A 185 12.79 -0.20 11.13
CA TYR A 185 12.79 -0.85 12.43
C TYR A 185 14.16 -0.73 13.14
N LYS A 186 14.15 -0.47 14.46
CA LYS A 186 15.35 -0.53 15.29
C LYS A 186 15.70 -1.95 15.77
N GLY A 187 14.84 -2.92 15.47
CA GLY A 187 14.98 -4.33 15.84
C GLY A 187 13.98 -5.17 15.07
N LYS A 188 13.91 -6.49 15.32
CA LYS A 188 12.91 -7.36 14.68
C LYS A 188 11.51 -6.98 15.18
N PRO A 189 10.54 -6.65 14.29
CA PRO A 189 9.16 -6.41 14.69
C PRO A 189 8.54 -7.68 15.27
N LYS A 190 7.60 -7.52 16.19
CA LYS A 190 6.88 -8.62 16.79
C LYS A 190 5.41 -8.52 16.41
N LEU A 191 4.99 -9.36 15.45
CA LEU A 191 3.61 -9.39 14.97
C LEU A 191 2.75 -10.27 15.87
N ASP A 192 1.51 -9.81 16.13
CA ASP A 192 0.49 -10.57 16.86
C ASP A 192 -0.33 -11.41 15.87
N PHE A 193 0.16 -12.60 15.58
CA PHE A 193 -0.49 -13.54 14.67
C PHE A 193 -1.78 -14.16 15.24
N GLU A 194 -1.92 -14.20 16.55
CA GLU A 194 -3.16 -14.65 17.21
C GLU A 194 -4.28 -13.64 16.99
N ARG A 195 -3.98 -12.37 17.18
CA ARG A 195 -4.87 -11.25 16.89
C ARG A 195 -5.27 -11.25 15.41
N LEU A 196 -4.32 -11.46 14.50
CA LEU A 196 -4.60 -11.54 13.07
C LEU A 196 -5.57 -12.67 12.73
N ALA A 197 -5.40 -13.85 13.31
CA ALA A 197 -6.32 -14.97 13.11
C ALA A 197 -7.74 -14.66 13.62
N GLN A 198 -7.86 -13.97 14.77
CA GLN A 198 -9.15 -13.52 15.30
C GLN A 198 -9.81 -12.50 14.37
N LEU A 199 -9.06 -11.51 13.89
CA LEU A 199 -9.53 -10.51 12.92
C LEU A 199 -10.02 -11.17 11.63
N ARG A 200 -9.23 -12.11 11.08
CA ARG A 200 -9.62 -12.83 9.85
C ARG A 200 -10.90 -13.65 10.02
N ALA A 201 -11.11 -14.25 11.19
CA ALA A 201 -12.33 -15.01 11.48
C ALA A 201 -13.57 -14.12 11.61
N ALA A 202 -13.40 -12.89 12.11
CA ALA A 202 -14.48 -11.96 12.38
C ALA A 202 -14.82 -11.02 11.22
N VAL A 203 -13.82 -10.58 10.46
CA VAL A 203 -13.96 -9.54 9.41
C VAL A 203 -14.11 -10.19 8.03
N PRO A 204 -15.21 -9.91 7.29
CA PRO A 204 -15.46 -10.55 6.00
C PRO A 204 -14.65 -9.96 4.84
N VAL A 205 -14.18 -8.71 4.95
CA VAL A 205 -13.43 -8.03 3.89
C VAL A 205 -11.94 -8.41 3.90
N PRO A 206 -11.22 -8.26 2.77
CA PRO A 206 -9.78 -8.44 2.70
C PRO A 206 -9.04 -7.61 3.75
N LEU A 207 -8.07 -8.24 4.44
CA LEU A 207 -7.20 -7.58 5.41
C LEU A 207 -5.91 -7.09 4.75
N VAL A 208 -5.41 -5.95 5.23
CA VAL A 208 -4.22 -5.28 4.69
C VAL A 208 -3.17 -5.13 5.79
N LEU A 209 -1.90 -5.38 5.44
CA LEU A 209 -0.74 -5.19 6.31
C LEU A 209 0.06 -3.97 5.85
N HIS A 210 0.07 -2.93 6.68
CA HIS A 210 0.93 -1.76 6.53
C HIS A 210 2.27 -1.93 7.27
N GLY A 211 3.23 -1.04 7.00
CA GLY A 211 4.50 -1.02 7.70
C GLY A 211 5.37 -2.25 7.49
N SER A 212 5.31 -2.89 6.30
CA SER A 212 5.98 -4.16 6.05
C SER A 212 7.44 -4.03 5.60
N SER A 213 7.94 -2.80 5.33
CA SER A 213 9.36 -2.58 5.00
C SER A 213 10.25 -2.99 6.18
N GLY A 214 11.08 -4.03 5.98
CA GLY A 214 11.96 -4.57 7.03
C GLY A 214 11.34 -5.63 7.94
N VAL A 215 10.09 -6.03 7.70
CA VAL A 215 9.52 -7.26 8.28
C VAL A 215 10.17 -8.47 7.59
N PRO A 216 10.63 -9.49 8.34
CA PRO A 216 11.16 -10.72 7.75
C PRO A 216 10.18 -11.39 6.80
N ASP A 217 10.69 -11.98 5.71
CA ASP A 217 9.87 -12.62 4.68
C ASP A 217 8.98 -13.73 5.26
N GLU A 218 9.52 -14.52 6.19
CA GLU A 218 8.75 -15.58 6.87
C GLU A 218 7.59 -15.03 7.69
N ASP A 219 7.73 -13.86 8.30
CA ASP A 219 6.67 -13.22 9.08
C ASP A 219 5.61 -12.62 8.15
N VAL A 220 5.99 -12.06 6.99
CA VAL A 220 5.06 -11.61 5.95
C VAL A 220 4.27 -12.80 5.38
N GLN A 221 4.96 -13.89 5.00
CA GLN A 221 4.30 -15.10 4.48
C GLN A 221 3.34 -15.72 5.50
N ARG A 222 3.71 -15.73 6.78
CA ARG A 222 2.84 -16.18 7.86
C ARG A 222 1.60 -15.29 8.00
N ALA A 223 1.75 -13.97 7.90
CA ALA A 223 0.60 -13.06 7.92
C ALA A 223 -0.34 -13.33 6.74
N ILE A 224 0.20 -13.57 5.54
CA ILE A 224 -0.58 -13.93 4.35
C ILE A 224 -1.33 -15.25 4.55
N SER A 225 -0.67 -16.28 5.08
CA SER A 225 -1.33 -17.55 5.40
C SER A 225 -2.46 -17.43 6.41
N LEU A 226 -2.46 -16.37 7.22
CA LEU A 226 -3.51 -16.02 8.19
C LEU A 226 -4.53 -15.01 7.65
N GLY A 227 -4.48 -14.66 6.35
CA GLY A 227 -5.54 -13.93 5.68
C GLY A 227 -5.24 -12.48 5.31
N ILE A 228 -3.99 -12.04 5.37
CA ILE A 228 -3.58 -10.77 4.74
C ILE A 228 -3.63 -10.94 3.22
N CYS A 229 -4.27 -9.99 2.52
CA CYS A 229 -4.48 -9.99 1.07
C CYS A 229 -3.76 -8.86 0.34
N LYS A 230 -3.26 -7.86 1.05
CA LYS A 230 -2.45 -6.75 0.53
C LYS A 230 -1.33 -6.46 1.51
N VAL A 231 -0.12 -6.19 1.00
CA VAL A 231 1.05 -5.85 1.81
C VAL A 231 1.72 -4.60 1.26
N ASN A 232 1.86 -3.56 2.11
CA ASN A 232 2.44 -2.27 1.74
C ASN A 232 3.96 -2.23 1.93
N PHE A 233 4.67 -1.78 0.89
CA PHE A 233 6.12 -1.57 0.91
C PHE A 233 6.44 -0.14 0.44
N ALA A 234 7.11 0.65 1.27
CA ALA A 234 7.43 2.05 0.99
C ALA A 234 8.90 2.38 1.27
N THR A 235 9.31 2.37 2.53
CA THR A 235 10.61 2.87 3.01
C THR A 235 11.79 2.18 2.31
N GLU A 236 11.72 0.88 2.11
CA GLU A 236 12.81 0.11 1.49
C GLU A 236 12.99 0.43 0.01
N LEU A 237 11.89 0.78 -0.72
CA LEU A 237 11.98 1.19 -2.13
C LEU A 237 12.70 2.53 -2.26
N ARG A 238 12.32 3.50 -1.41
CA ARG A 238 12.99 4.82 -1.35
C ARG A 238 14.48 4.65 -1.03
N ALA A 239 14.79 3.76 -0.09
CA ALA A 239 16.18 3.47 0.31
C ALA A 239 16.97 2.81 -0.82
N ALA A 240 16.40 1.82 -1.53
CA ALA A 240 17.04 1.13 -2.65
C ALA A 240 17.35 2.10 -3.79
N TYR A 241 16.35 2.91 -4.21
CA TYR A 241 16.54 3.92 -5.24
C TYR A 241 17.65 4.91 -4.89
N THR A 242 17.56 5.51 -3.69
CA THR A 242 18.50 6.54 -3.25
C THR A 242 19.92 5.99 -3.09
N LYS A 243 20.05 4.76 -2.60
CA LYS A 243 21.36 4.09 -2.45
C LYS A 243 22.01 3.89 -3.82
N ALA A 244 21.31 3.28 -4.78
CA ALA A 244 21.86 3.00 -6.10
C ALA A 244 22.22 4.29 -6.87
N ALA A 245 21.35 5.31 -6.82
CA ALA A 245 21.64 6.61 -7.42
C ALA A 245 22.88 7.28 -6.80
N ARG A 246 23.02 7.20 -5.47
CA ARG A 246 24.21 7.75 -4.77
C ARG A 246 25.47 6.99 -5.14
N GLU A 247 25.46 5.67 -5.17
CA GLU A 247 26.59 4.84 -5.56
C GLU A 247 27.05 5.16 -6.99
N CYS A 248 26.11 5.38 -7.92
CA CYS A 248 26.42 5.81 -9.29
C CYS A 248 27.15 7.17 -9.31
N LEU A 249 26.60 8.17 -8.61
CA LEU A 249 27.18 9.53 -8.52
C LEU A 249 28.51 9.58 -7.76
N ASP A 250 28.72 8.67 -6.81
CA ASP A 250 29.98 8.59 -6.05
C ASP A 250 31.07 7.85 -6.80
N ALA A 251 30.71 6.89 -7.65
CA ALA A 251 31.66 6.14 -8.47
C ALA A 251 32.31 7.01 -9.57
N ASP A 252 31.54 7.91 -10.18
CA ASP A 252 32.05 8.85 -11.20
C ASP A 252 31.44 10.24 -10.98
N LYS A 253 32.31 11.19 -10.59
CA LYS A 253 31.92 12.60 -10.36
C LYS A 253 31.58 13.36 -11.66
N ALA A 254 31.89 12.79 -12.82
CA ALA A 254 31.52 13.36 -14.12
C ALA A 254 30.09 13.02 -14.55
N VAL A 255 29.41 12.09 -13.87
CA VAL A 255 28.00 11.77 -14.12
C VAL A 255 27.12 12.97 -13.77
N TYR A 256 26.42 13.48 -14.78
CA TYR A 256 25.49 14.60 -14.65
C TYR A 256 24.14 14.34 -15.34
N ASP A 257 24.05 13.29 -16.18
CA ASP A 257 22.81 12.93 -16.86
C ASP A 257 21.87 12.18 -15.90
N PRO A 258 20.66 12.73 -15.61
CA PRO A 258 19.71 12.08 -14.71
C PRO A 258 19.34 10.66 -15.14
N LYS A 259 19.39 10.34 -16.43
CA LYS A 259 19.10 9.00 -16.93
C LYS A 259 20.08 7.94 -16.44
N GLU A 260 21.33 8.31 -16.19
CA GLU A 260 22.36 7.37 -15.71
C GLU A 260 22.05 6.91 -14.28
N PHE A 261 21.99 7.83 -13.32
CA PHE A 261 21.69 7.45 -11.94
C PHE A 261 20.22 7.06 -11.72
N GLY A 262 19.29 7.59 -12.52
CA GLY A 262 17.90 7.17 -12.52
C GLY A 262 17.72 5.73 -12.98
N THR A 263 18.49 5.26 -13.97
CA THR A 263 18.50 3.86 -14.42
C THR A 263 18.97 2.93 -13.31
N GLN A 264 20.08 3.27 -12.62
CA GLN A 264 20.58 2.46 -11.50
C GLN A 264 19.53 2.37 -10.35
N GLY A 265 18.89 3.51 -10.02
CA GLY A 265 17.80 3.54 -9.05
C GLY A 265 16.62 2.67 -9.47
N ARG A 266 16.21 2.73 -10.74
CA ARG A 266 15.13 1.92 -11.31
C ARG A 266 15.43 0.42 -11.24
N GLU A 267 16.63 -0.01 -11.59
CA GLU A 267 17.04 -1.41 -11.56
C GLU A 267 17.05 -1.95 -10.13
N ALA A 268 17.57 -1.19 -9.17
CA ALA A 268 17.58 -1.57 -7.76
C ALA A 268 16.15 -1.72 -7.20
N VAL A 269 15.23 -0.83 -7.56
CA VAL A 269 13.82 -0.93 -7.16
C VAL A 269 13.15 -2.13 -7.83
N ALA A 270 13.39 -2.38 -9.12
CA ALA A 270 12.81 -3.52 -9.82
C ALA A 270 13.19 -4.86 -9.18
N GLU A 271 14.46 -5.02 -8.79
CA GLU A 271 14.94 -6.23 -8.10
C GLU A 271 14.23 -6.43 -6.75
N LEU A 272 14.12 -5.36 -5.96
CA LEU A 272 13.44 -5.40 -4.67
C LEU A 272 11.95 -5.73 -4.84
N VAL A 273 11.27 -5.09 -5.80
CA VAL A 273 9.85 -5.34 -6.05
C VAL A 273 9.62 -6.80 -6.50
N ARG A 274 10.47 -7.35 -7.39
CA ARG A 274 10.39 -8.77 -7.76
C ARG A 274 10.48 -9.69 -6.55
N HIS A 275 11.46 -9.42 -5.67
CA HIS A 275 11.60 -10.19 -4.44
C HIS A 275 10.32 -10.14 -3.58
N ARG A 276 9.77 -8.95 -3.37
CA ARG A 276 8.56 -8.77 -2.56
C ARG A 276 7.30 -9.38 -3.21
N ILE A 277 7.18 -9.34 -4.54
CA ILE A 277 6.11 -10.04 -5.24
C ILE A 277 6.19 -11.55 -4.97
N ARG A 278 7.39 -12.15 -5.07
CA ARG A 278 7.59 -13.58 -4.75
C ARG A 278 7.21 -13.91 -3.32
N VAL A 279 7.58 -13.06 -2.35
CA VAL A 279 7.17 -13.23 -0.95
C VAL A 279 5.65 -13.20 -0.81
N CYS A 280 4.97 -12.28 -1.50
CA CYS A 280 3.51 -12.12 -1.44
C CYS A 280 2.74 -13.24 -2.16
N THR A 281 3.31 -13.83 -3.21
CA THR A 281 2.64 -14.84 -4.05
C THR A 281 3.07 -16.28 -3.75
N SER A 282 4.11 -16.47 -2.91
CA SER A 282 4.51 -17.81 -2.49
C SER A 282 3.37 -18.46 -1.71
N ARG A 283 2.84 -19.53 -2.27
CA ARG A 283 1.89 -20.40 -1.57
C ARG A 283 2.69 -21.23 -0.56
N GLY A 284 2.39 -21.08 0.72
CA GLY A 284 3.00 -21.87 1.81
C GLY A 284 2.69 -23.35 1.71
#